data_40a8e4f4ef231c179f2b9c2d30980380
#
_entry.id   40a8e4f4ef231c179f2b9c2d30980380
#
_cell.length_a   1.000
_cell.length_b   1.000
_cell.length_c   1.000
_cell.angle_alpha   90.00
_cell.angle_beta   90.00
_cell.angle_gamma   90.00
#
_symmetry.space_group_name_H-M   'P 1'
#
loop_
_entity.id
_entity.type
_entity.pdbx_description
1 polymer ?
#
loop_
_entity_poly.entity_id
_entity_poly.type
_entity_poly.pdbx_seq_one_letter_code
_entity_poly.pdbx_strand_id
1 'polypeptide(L)'
;MMQQYLRIKAEHPGSLLFYRMGDFYELFHGDAEKAARLLGITLTRRGASAGAPIPMAGVPHHAVEQHLAKLVRLGESVAICEQLGDPAASKGPVERKVVRVVTPGTLVDASLLPDREDRPLLALHAVDQGRRLALAWAVVASGECWLAEIAPAQLAAELDRLRPAELLMPEPPPYSPARAAAGPGAAEAALDAA
;
A
#
# COMPACT_ATOMS: atom_id res chain seq x y z
N MET A 1 11.76 19.97 5.16
CA MET A 1 10.60 19.34 4.51
C MET A 1 11.02 18.05 3.80
N MET A 2 11.86 18.06 2.78
CA MET A 2 12.26 16.85 2.03
C MET A 2 12.90 15.74 2.90
N GLN A 3 13.74 16.09 3.86
CA GLN A 3 14.29 15.12 4.81
C GLN A 3 13.20 14.42 5.64
N GLN A 4 12.16 15.14 6.05
CA GLN A 4 11.01 14.56 6.77
C GLN A 4 10.22 13.62 5.85
N TYR A 5 9.98 14.02 4.60
CA TYR A 5 9.35 13.16 3.60
C TYR A 5 10.10 11.84 3.41
N LEU A 6 11.41 11.91 3.16
CA LEU A 6 12.23 10.72 2.91
C LEU A 6 12.29 9.78 4.12
N ARG A 7 12.32 10.33 5.36
CA ARG A 7 12.26 9.52 6.57
C ARG A 7 10.95 8.75 6.67
N ILE A 8 9.80 9.44 6.49
CA ILE A 8 8.48 8.81 6.52
C ILE A 8 8.33 7.79 5.39
N LYS A 9 8.82 8.11 4.18
CA LYS A 9 8.80 7.19 3.06
C LYS A 9 9.60 5.91 3.33
N ALA A 10 10.72 6.00 4.02
CA ALA A 10 11.54 4.85 4.40
C ALA A 10 10.81 3.89 5.37
N GLU A 11 9.85 4.39 6.16
CA GLU A 11 9.00 3.58 7.04
C GLU A 11 7.85 2.88 6.25
N HIS A 12 7.53 3.38 5.05
CA HIS A 12 6.45 2.87 4.19
C HIS A 12 6.93 2.65 2.74
N PRO A 13 7.97 1.82 2.50
CA PRO A 13 8.62 1.71 1.19
C PRO A 13 7.67 1.21 0.10
N GLY A 14 6.77 0.28 0.43
CA GLY A 14 5.81 -0.34 -0.49
C GLY A 14 4.55 0.49 -0.78
N SER A 15 4.30 1.60 -0.05
CA SER A 15 3.08 2.39 -0.20
C SER A 15 3.38 3.72 -0.90
N LEU A 16 2.46 4.21 -1.72
CA LEU A 16 2.50 5.58 -2.23
C LEU A 16 2.27 6.55 -1.06
N LEU A 17 3.21 7.47 -0.82
CA LEU A 17 3.11 8.41 0.29
C LEU A 17 2.37 9.68 -0.12
N PHE A 18 1.13 9.83 0.33
CA PHE A 18 0.32 11.04 0.19
C PHE A 18 0.67 12.00 1.32
N TYR A 19 1.52 12.95 1.02
CA TYR A 19 2.12 13.86 1.99
C TYR A 19 1.38 15.20 2.02
N ARG A 20 0.67 15.51 3.10
CA ARG A 20 -0.16 16.71 3.22
C ARG A 20 0.67 17.99 3.15
N MET A 21 0.30 18.87 2.21
CA MET A 21 0.87 20.21 2.03
C MET A 21 -0.23 21.21 1.70
N GLY A 22 -0.72 21.91 2.72
CA GLY A 22 -1.85 22.83 2.56
C GLY A 22 -3.09 22.08 2.08
N ASP A 23 -3.66 22.49 0.96
CA ASP A 23 -4.87 21.90 0.38
C ASP A 23 -4.60 20.71 -0.56
N PHE A 24 -3.35 20.22 -0.62
CA PHE A 24 -2.96 19.10 -1.46
C PHE A 24 -2.31 17.97 -0.64
N TYR A 25 -2.40 16.77 -1.19
CA TYR A 25 -1.45 15.71 -0.93
C TYR A 25 -0.43 15.70 -2.06
N GLU A 26 0.82 15.93 -1.73
CA GLU A 26 1.93 15.92 -2.69
C GLU A 26 2.68 14.60 -2.61
N LEU A 27 3.07 14.09 -3.77
CA LEU A 27 3.92 12.91 -3.93
C LEU A 27 5.22 13.35 -4.60
N PHE A 28 6.32 12.71 -4.26
CA PHE A 28 7.64 13.05 -4.78
C PHE A 28 8.37 11.84 -5.32
N HIS A 29 9.38 12.07 -6.17
CA HIS A 29 10.25 11.05 -6.75
C HIS A 29 9.45 9.94 -7.47
N GLY A 30 9.80 8.67 -7.26
CA GLY A 30 9.14 7.52 -7.88
C GLY A 30 7.65 7.41 -7.57
N ASP A 31 7.21 7.85 -6.37
CA ASP A 31 5.78 7.88 -6.03
C ASP A 31 5.02 8.87 -6.90
N ALA A 32 5.60 10.02 -7.22
CA ALA A 32 5.00 11.00 -8.11
C ALA A 32 4.86 10.48 -9.54
N GLU A 33 5.89 9.84 -10.06
CA GLU A 33 5.89 9.25 -11.40
C GLU A 33 4.87 8.11 -11.51
N LYS A 34 4.83 7.23 -10.50
CA LYS A 34 3.87 6.12 -10.41
C LYS A 34 2.43 6.65 -10.32
N ALA A 35 2.16 7.57 -9.40
CA ALA A 35 0.83 8.15 -9.23
C ALA A 35 0.37 8.91 -10.48
N ALA A 36 1.23 9.71 -11.10
CA ALA A 36 0.90 10.43 -12.33
C ALA A 36 0.45 9.48 -13.45
N ARG A 37 1.16 8.36 -13.63
CA ARG A 37 0.82 7.34 -14.62
C ARG A 37 -0.50 6.66 -14.29
N LEU A 38 -0.72 6.21 -13.03
CA LEU A 38 -1.88 5.44 -12.64
C LEU A 38 -3.16 6.28 -12.54
N LEU A 39 -3.05 7.50 -12.04
CA LEU A 39 -4.18 8.39 -11.85
C LEU A 39 -4.49 9.24 -13.08
N GLY A 40 -3.53 9.43 -13.98
CA GLY A 40 -3.64 10.36 -15.11
C GLY A 40 -3.52 11.83 -14.68
N ILE A 41 -2.81 12.11 -13.56
CA ILE A 41 -2.58 13.46 -13.06
C ILE A 41 -1.26 14.03 -13.59
N THR A 42 -1.13 15.35 -13.55
CA THR A 42 0.05 16.04 -14.09
C THR A 42 1.29 15.76 -13.25
N LEU A 43 2.35 15.26 -13.90
CA LEU A 43 3.68 15.19 -13.33
C LEU A 43 4.39 16.52 -13.53
N THR A 44 4.81 17.13 -12.44
CA THR A 44 5.56 18.40 -12.41
C THR A 44 6.95 18.19 -11.82
N ARG A 45 7.71 19.26 -11.69
CA ARG A 45 9.04 19.25 -11.04
C ARG A 45 9.13 20.44 -10.11
N ARG A 46 9.62 20.23 -8.90
CA ARG A 46 9.76 21.30 -7.91
C ARG A 46 11.07 21.18 -7.14
N GLY A 47 11.86 22.25 -7.15
CA GLY A 47 13.16 22.26 -6.49
C GLY A 47 14.16 21.32 -7.14
N ALA A 48 15.29 21.12 -6.47
CA ALA A 48 16.31 20.18 -6.88
C ALA A 48 16.85 19.41 -5.67
N SER A 49 17.19 18.14 -5.87
CA SER A 49 17.92 17.30 -4.92
C SER A 49 19.13 16.72 -5.64
N ALA A 50 20.32 16.90 -5.05
CA ALA A 50 21.59 16.51 -5.66
C ALA A 50 21.77 17.03 -7.11
N GLY A 51 21.30 18.26 -7.38
CA GLY A 51 21.42 18.88 -8.71
C GLY A 51 20.36 18.47 -9.74
N ALA A 52 19.50 17.49 -9.43
CA ALA A 52 18.42 17.04 -10.31
C ALA A 52 17.06 17.59 -9.85
N PRO A 53 16.16 17.97 -10.79
CA PRO A 53 14.80 18.38 -10.46
C PRO A 53 14.03 17.24 -9.78
N ILE A 54 13.25 17.55 -8.73
CA ILE A 54 12.46 16.55 -8.01
C ILE A 54 11.12 16.37 -8.74
N PRO A 55 10.82 15.17 -9.26
CA PRO A 55 9.49 14.85 -9.77
C PRO A 55 8.44 15.03 -8.66
N MET A 56 7.31 15.64 -8.99
CA MET A 56 6.22 15.92 -8.07
C MET A 56 4.87 15.76 -8.77
N ALA A 57 3.90 15.19 -8.06
CA ALA A 57 2.50 15.17 -8.45
C ALA A 57 1.65 15.56 -7.23
N GLY A 58 0.48 16.12 -7.46
CA GLY A 58 -0.40 16.56 -6.38
C GLY A 58 -1.85 16.18 -6.61
N VAL A 59 -2.53 15.81 -5.53
CA VAL A 59 -3.95 15.50 -5.49
C VAL A 59 -4.62 16.47 -4.52
N PRO A 60 -5.69 17.19 -4.93
CA PRO A 60 -6.43 18.04 -4.02
C PRO A 60 -7.00 17.25 -2.83
N HIS A 61 -6.89 17.79 -1.62
CA HIS A 61 -7.38 17.12 -0.41
C HIS A 61 -8.85 16.70 -0.51
N HIS A 62 -9.71 17.57 -1.01
CA HIS A 62 -11.14 17.29 -1.15
C HIS A 62 -11.47 16.18 -2.16
N ALA A 63 -10.54 15.85 -3.06
CA ALA A 63 -10.70 14.80 -4.06
C ALA A 63 -9.94 13.51 -3.73
N VAL A 64 -9.30 13.45 -2.57
CA VAL A 64 -8.38 12.34 -2.21
C VAL A 64 -9.06 10.98 -2.25
N GLU A 65 -10.29 10.86 -1.77
CA GLU A 65 -11.00 9.57 -1.67
C GLU A 65 -11.21 8.93 -3.05
N GLN A 66 -11.53 9.71 -4.09
CA GLN A 66 -11.67 9.19 -5.46
C GLN A 66 -10.34 8.65 -6.01
N HIS A 67 -9.24 9.33 -5.70
CA HIS A 67 -7.90 8.89 -6.10
C HIS A 67 -7.44 7.66 -5.33
N LEU A 68 -7.75 7.59 -4.04
CA LEU A 68 -7.52 6.41 -3.20
C LEU A 68 -8.25 5.19 -3.76
N ALA A 69 -9.56 5.32 -4.03
CA ALA A 69 -10.37 4.25 -4.62
C ALA A 69 -9.74 3.71 -5.91
N LYS A 70 -9.28 4.62 -6.80
CA LYS A 70 -8.65 4.22 -8.06
C LYS A 70 -7.33 3.48 -7.82
N LEU A 71 -6.45 3.96 -6.93
CA LEU A 71 -5.17 3.32 -6.62
C LEU A 71 -5.36 1.94 -6.00
N VAL A 72 -6.26 1.83 -5.03
CA VAL A 72 -6.55 0.57 -4.34
C VAL A 72 -7.11 -0.48 -5.29
N ARG A 73 -7.99 -0.09 -6.24
CA ARG A 73 -8.49 -0.98 -7.30
C ARG A 73 -7.37 -1.48 -8.23
N LEU A 74 -6.31 -0.70 -8.38
CA LEU A 74 -5.11 -1.07 -9.15
C LEU A 74 -4.09 -1.88 -8.33
N GLY A 75 -4.46 -2.28 -7.10
CA GLY A 75 -3.60 -3.07 -6.23
C GLY A 75 -2.57 -2.26 -5.42
N GLU A 76 -2.66 -0.92 -5.45
CA GLU A 76 -1.69 -0.07 -4.77
C GLU A 76 -2.07 0.20 -3.32
N SER A 77 -1.05 0.24 -2.46
CA SER A 77 -1.18 0.70 -1.07
C SER A 77 -0.82 2.18 -0.96
N VAL A 78 -1.53 2.91 -0.12
CA VAL A 78 -1.34 4.36 0.08
C VAL A 78 -1.19 4.68 1.57
N ALA A 79 -0.11 5.35 1.93
CA ALA A 79 0.09 5.92 3.27
C ALA A 79 -0.33 7.39 3.28
N ILE A 80 -1.33 7.73 4.08
CA ILE A 80 -1.86 9.08 4.26
C ILE A 80 -1.09 9.77 5.38
N CYS A 81 -0.38 10.82 5.05
CA CYS A 81 0.45 11.59 5.98
C CYS A 81 -0.14 12.98 6.20
N GLU A 82 -0.60 13.24 7.42
CA GLU A 82 -1.22 14.49 7.82
C GLU A 82 -0.28 15.44 8.56
N GLN A 83 -0.60 16.73 8.52
CA GLN A 83 0.03 17.76 9.34
C GLN A 83 -0.51 17.67 10.77
N LEU A 84 0.39 17.68 11.75
CA LEU A 84 0.05 17.70 13.16
C LEU A 84 0.23 19.11 13.73
N GLY A 85 -0.80 19.62 14.41
CA GLY A 85 -0.80 20.96 15.01
C GLY A 85 -1.19 22.08 14.04
N ASP A 86 -1.18 23.31 14.57
CA ASP A 86 -1.52 24.51 13.82
C ASP A 86 -0.30 25.04 13.03
N PRO A 87 -0.37 25.09 11.70
CA PRO A 87 0.70 25.64 10.88
C PRO A 87 1.05 27.10 11.21
N ALA A 88 0.06 27.88 11.68
CA ALA A 88 0.25 29.29 12.04
C ALA A 88 1.01 29.47 13.38
N ALA A 89 0.95 28.48 14.26
CA ALA A 89 1.63 28.51 15.57
C ALA A 89 3.06 27.91 15.53
N SER A 90 3.45 27.26 14.44
CA SER A 90 4.73 26.57 14.31
C SER A 90 5.85 27.52 13.91
N LYS A 91 6.94 27.60 14.70
CA LYS A 91 8.17 28.32 14.36
C LYS A 91 9.11 27.58 13.41
N GLY A 92 8.71 26.42 12.88
CA GLY A 92 9.52 25.55 12.02
C GLY A 92 8.65 24.73 11.06
N PRO A 93 9.25 23.74 10.36
CA PRO A 93 8.47 22.83 9.52
C PRO A 93 7.44 22.09 10.37
N VAL A 94 6.16 22.18 9.98
CA VAL A 94 5.06 21.49 10.67
C VAL A 94 5.35 19.99 10.71
N GLU A 95 5.16 19.37 11.86
CA GLU A 95 5.30 17.92 12.01
C GLU A 95 4.25 17.20 11.18
N ARG A 96 4.64 16.08 10.62
CA ARG A 96 3.77 15.22 9.82
C ARG A 96 3.92 13.76 10.24
N LYS A 97 2.81 13.05 10.24
CA LYS A 97 2.77 11.63 10.60
C LYS A 97 1.80 10.89 9.68
N VAL A 98 2.12 9.64 9.38
CA VAL A 98 1.17 8.73 8.75
C VAL A 98 0.05 8.42 9.75
N VAL A 99 -1.17 8.75 9.37
CA VAL A 99 -2.38 8.56 10.19
C VAL A 99 -3.20 7.37 9.73
N ARG A 100 -3.02 6.96 8.48
CA ARG A 100 -3.76 5.84 7.88
C ARG A 100 -2.92 5.22 6.77
N VAL A 101 -2.95 3.89 6.68
CA VAL A 101 -2.49 3.14 5.50
C VAL A 101 -3.71 2.46 4.91
N VAL A 102 -3.95 2.70 3.62
CA VAL A 102 -5.06 2.11 2.87
C VAL A 102 -4.46 1.10 1.91
N THR A 103 -4.92 -0.14 2.01
CA THR A 103 -4.48 -1.24 1.16
C THR A 103 -5.68 -1.90 0.49
N PRO A 104 -5.49 -2.71 -0.57
CA PRO A 104 -6.60 -3.40 -1.24
C PRO A 104 -7.47 -4.25 -0.30
N GLY A 105 -6.87 -4.89 0.72
CA GLY A 105 -7.57 -5.75 1.67
C GLY A 105 -8.15 -5.02 2.89
N THR A 106 -7.80 -3.75 3.12
CA THR A 106 -8.24 -2.96 4.29
C THR A 106 -9.19 -1.82 3.95
N LEU A 107 -9.70 -1.78 2.71
CA LEU A 107 -10.67 -0.78 2.29
C LEU A 107 -12.04 -1.12 2.87
N VAL A 108 -12.55 -0.26 3.78
CA VAL A 108 -13.84 -0.45 4.46
C VAL A 108 -14.92 0.53 4.03
N ASP A 109 -14.56 1.56 3.27
CA ASP A 109 -15.52 2.56 2.82
C ASP A 109 -16.37 1.99 1.68
N ALA A 110 -17.66 1.81 1.95
CA ALA A 110 -18.61 1.25 0.99
C ALA A 110 -18.72 2.07 -0.30
N SER A 111 -18.43 3.38 -0.25
CA SER A 111 -18.43 4.25 -1.44
C SER A 111 -17.24 3.98 -2.37
N LEU A 112 -16.20 3.36 -1.85
CA LEU A 112 -14.94 3.08 -2.54
C LEU A 112 -14.82 1.61 -2.98
N LEU A 113 -15.66 0.74 -2.41
CA LEU A 113 -15.70 -0.69 -2.78
C LEU A 113 -16.31 -0.85 -4.19
N PRO A 114 -15.77 -1.72 -5.03
CA PRO A 114 -16.45 -2.15 -6.24
C PRO A 114 -17.80 -2.80 -5.89
N ASP A 115 -18.82 -2.59 -6.70
CA ASP A 115 -20.15 -3.14 -6.47
C ASP A 115 -20.11 -4.63 -6.10
N ARG A 116 -20.36 -4.92 -4.81
CA ARG A 116 -20.68 -6.25 -4.24
C ARG A 116 -19.63 -7.38 -4.33
N GLU A 117 -18.37 -7.10 -4.54
CA GLU A 117 -17.33 -8.13 -4.38
C GLU A 117 -16.71 -8.06 -2.98
N ASP A 118 -17.07 -9.02 -2.13
CA ASP A 118 -16.39 -9.29 -0.87
C ASP A 118 -15.01 -9.87 -1.17
N ARG A 119 -14.01 -9.02 -1.34
CA ARG A 119 -12.63 -9.42 -1.57
C ARG A 119 -11.88 -9.45 -0.24
N PRO A 120 -11.60 -10.64 0.31
CA PRO A 120 -11.03 -10.76 1.63
C PRO A 120 -9.53 -10.39 1.67
N LEU A 121 -9.09 -9.97 2.83
CA LEU A 121 -7.69 -9.99 3.24
C LEU A 121 -7.37 -11.44 3.65
N LEU A 122 -6.39 -12.08 3.01
CA LEU A 122 -5.98 -13.45 3.29
C LEU A 122 -4.59 -13.49 3.90
N ALA A 123 -4.43 -14.17 5.03
CA ALA A 123 -3.13 -14.51 5.60
C ALA A 123 -2.83 -15.99 5.35
N LEU A 124 -1.60 -16.28 4.91
CA LEU A 124 -1.10 -17.63 4.62
C LEU A 124 0.13 -17.92 5.48
N HIS A 125 0.12 -19.07 6.14
CA HIS A 125 1.25 -19.56 6.91
C HIS A 125 1.52 -21.04 6.65
N ALA A 126 2.79 -21.38 6.41
CA ALA A 126 3.21 -22.78 6.26
C ALA A 126 3.39 -23.42 7.65
N VAL A 127 2.74 -24.55 7.89
CA VAL A 127 2.85 -25.34 9.12
C VAL A 127 3.48 -26.70 8.82
N ASP A 128 4.02 -27.36 9.84
CA ASP A 128 4.66 -28.69 9.74
C ASP A 128 5.72 -28.77 8.62
N GLN A 129 6.60 -27.79 8.57
CA GLN A 129 7.65 -27.69 7.54
C GLN A 129 7.10 -27.63 6.10
N GLY A 130 5.97 -26.98 5.93
CA GLY A 130 5.33 -26.81 4.61
C GLY A 130 4.45 -27.98 4.18
N ARG A 131 4.23 -29.00 5.03
CA ARG A 131 3.32 -30.11 4.71
C ARG A 131 1.86 -29.74 4.75
N ARG A 132 1.52 -28.67 5.50
CA ARG A 132 0.19 -28.06 5.57
C ARG A 132 0.31 -26.56 5.46
N LEU A 133 -0.75 -25.93 5.00
CA LEU A 133 -0.89 -24.48 4.92
C LEU A 133 -2.08 -24.07 5.78
N ALA A 134 -1.86 -23.14 6.70
CA ALA A 134 -2.91 -22.48 7.45
C ALA A 134 -3.32 -21.19 6.72
N LEU A 135 -4.61 -21.03 6.48
CA LEU A 135 -5.23 -19.87 5.88
C LEU A 135 -6.14 -19.18 6.90
N ALA A 136 -6.03 -17.87 6.99
CA ALA A 136 -6.97 -17.03 7.74
C ALA A 136 -7.42 -15.91 6.82
N TRP A 137 -8.72 -15.74 6.61
CA TRP A 137 -9.19 -14.62 5.80
C TRP A 137 -10.33 -13.88 6.46
N ALA A 138 -10.41 -12.59 6.18
CA ALA A 138 -11.41 -11.70 6.72
C ALA A 138 -11.95 -10.73 5.66
N VAL A 139 -13.25 -10.52 5.67
CA VAL A 139 -13.90 -9.39 4.99
C VAL A 139 -13.98 -8.26 5.98
N VAL A 140 -13.05 -7.30 5.88
CA VAL A 140 -12.89 -6.23 6.89
C VAL A 140 -14.16 -5.36 7.00
N ALA A 141 -14.89 -5.17 5.89
CA ALA A 141 -16.11 -4.37 5.87
C ALA A 141 -17.27 -5.00 6.64
N SER A 142 -17.41 -6.34 6.64
CA SER A 142 -18.46 -7.06 7.37
C SER A 142 -17.99 -7.56 8.73
N GLY A 143 -16.69 -7.66 8.97
CA GLY A 143 -16.09 -8.25 10.17
C GLY A 143 -16.11 -9.78 10.20
N GLU A 144 -16.50 -10.41 9.10
CA GLU A 144 -16.53 -11.88 9.00
C GLU A 144 -15.11 -12.42 8.84
N CYS A 145 -14.81 -13.51 9.55
CA CYS A 145 -13.50 -14.16 9.56
C CYS A 145 -13.63 -15.68 9.48
N TRP A 146 -12.70 -16.32 8.78
CA TRP A 146 -12.64 -17.77 8.62
C TRP A 146 -11.21 -18.27 8.74
N LEU A 147 -11.10 -19.55 9.11
CA LEU A 147 -9.84 -20.27 9.19
C LEU A 147 -9.96 -21.60 8.46
N ALA A 148 -8.89 -22.03 7.82
CA ALA A 148 -8.79 -23.35 7.21
C ALA A 148 -7.35 -23.88 7.25
N GLU A 149 -7.22 -25.21 7.24
CA GLU A 149 -5.97 -25.88 6.92
C GLU A 149 -6.15 -26.66 5.62
N ILE A 150 -5.17 -26.54 4.74
CA ILE A 150 -5.18 -27.21 3.42
C ILE A 150 -3.85 -27.90 3.13
N ALA A 151 -3.86 -28.84 2.21
CA ALA A 151 -2.63 -29.35 1.61
C ALA A 151 -2.06 -28.32 0.61
N PRO A 152 -0.73 -28.22 0.44
CA PRO A 152 -0.12 -27.27 -0.51
C PRO A 152 -0.67 -27.36 -1.94
N ALA A 153 -1.00 -28.56 -2.40
CA ALA A 153 -1.59 -28.77 -3.72
C ALA A 153 -2.98 -28.13 -3.93
N GLN A 154 -3.66 -27.73 -2.84
CA GLN A 154 -4.98 -27.08 -2.89
C GLN A 154 -4.89 -25.56 -2.94
N LEU A 155 -3.68 -24.98 -2.75
CA LEU A 155 -3.51 -23.54 -2.61
C LEU A 155 -4.06 -22.75 -3.82
N ALA A 156 -3.71 -23.18 -5.03
CA ALA A 156 -4.17 -22.50 -6.24
C ALA A 156 -5.70 -22.45 -6.33
N ALA A 157 -6.37 -23.58 -6.08
CA ALA A 157 -7.83 -23.66 -6.11
C ALA A 157 -8.49 -22.78 -5.03
N GLU A 158 -7.89 -22.68 -3.83
CA GLU A 158 -8.39 -21.82 -2.76
C GLU A 158 -8.19 -20.32 -3.07
N LEU A 159 -7.04 -19.95 -3.66
CA LEU A 159 -6.82 -18.58 -4.12
C LEU A 159 -7.82 -18.19 -5.21
N ASP A 160 -8.06 -19.05 -6.17
CA ASP A 160 -9.06 -18.84 -7.23
C ASP A 160 -10.49 -18.71 -6.66
N ARG A 161 -10.82 -19.49 -5.64
CA ARG A 161 -12.12 -19.44 -4.96
C ARG A 161 -12.31 -18.17 -4.16
N LEU A 162 -11.29 -17.80 -3.36
CA LEU A 162 -11.35 -16.67 -2.43
C LEU A 162 -11.14 -15.34 -3.13
N ARG A 163 -10.35 -15.29 -4.19
CA ARG A 163 -9.95 -14.08 -4.91
C ARG A 163 -9.54 -12.95 -3.96
N PRO A 164 -8.56 -13.18 -3.07
CA PRO A 164 -8.22 -12.20 -2.05
C PRO A 164 -7.80 -10.88 -2.68
N ALA A 165 -8.21 -9.76 -2.05
CA ALA A 165 -7.75 -8.44 -2.44
C ALA A 165 -6.27 -8.24 -2.09
N GLU A 166 -5.81 -8.92 -1.05
CA GLU A 166 -4.45 -8.82 -0.53
C GLU A 166 -4.06 -10.13 0.16
N LEU A 167 -2.80 -10.54 -0.04
CA LEU A 167 -2.22 -11.72 0.59
C LEU A 167 -1.12 -11.32 1.57
N LEU A 168 -1.29 -11.71 2.82
CA LEU A 168 -0.30 -11.54 3.87
C LEU A 168 0.50 -12.84 4.04
N MET A 169 1.82 -12.72 4.00
CA MET A 169 2.75 -13.83 4.22
C MET A 169 3.77 -13.43 5.29
N PRO A 170 4.31 -14.41 6.06
CA PRO A 170 5.42 -14.14 6.96
C PRO A 170 6.61 -13.56 6.19
N GLU A 171 7.22 -12.51 6.75
CA GLU A 171 8.47 -12.00 6.20
C GLU A 171 9.56 -13.09 6.31
N PRO A 172 10.29 -13.39 5.22
CA PRO A 172 11.37 -14.37 5.30
C PRO A 172 12.45 -13.87 6.27
N PRO A 173 13.09 -14.77 7.04
CA PRO A 173 14.13 -14.38 7.97
C PRO A 173 15.27 -13.64 7.26
N PRO A 174 15.94 -12.67 7.93
CA PRO A 174 16.87 -11.73 7.30
C PRO A 174 18.05 -12.37 6.57
N TYR A 175 18.36 -13.63 6.88
CA TYR A 175 19.46 -14.39 6.27
C TYR A 175 18.99 -15.59 5.43
N SER A 176 17.72 -15.63 5.00
CA SER A 176 17.26 -16.72 4.16
C SER A 176 17.65 -16.50 2.69
N PRO A 177 17.95 -17.59 1.93
CA PRO A 177 18.17 -17.49 0.48
C PRO A 177 16.98 -16.92 -0.28
N ALA A 178 15.76 -17.08 0.24
CA ALA A 178 14.54 -16.51 -0.31
C ALA A 178 14.55 -14.97 -0.26
N ARG A 179 15.12 -14.35 0.78
CA ARG A 179 15.27 -12.89 0.86
C ARG A 179 16.36 -12.35 -0.08
N ALA A 180 17.41 -13.14 -0.33
CA ALA A 180 18.47 -12.78 -1.27
C ALA A 180 18.00 -12.86 -2.74
N ALA A 181 17.06 -13.77 -3.02
CA ALA A 181 16.41 -13.90 -4.33
C ALA A 181 15.25 -12.93 -4.53
N ALA A 182 14.62 -12.47 -3.45
CA ALA A 182 13.55 -11.48 -3.43
C ALA A 182 14.16 -10.07 -3.43
N GLY A 183 14.63 -9.60 -4.58
CA GLY A 183 14.78 -8.17 -4.79
C GLY A 183 13.44 -7.45 -4.52
N PRO A 184 13.45 -6.11 -4.33
CA PRO A 184 12.23 -5.34 -4.14
C PRO A 184 11.30 -5.51 -5.36
N GLY A 185 10.33 -6.42 -5.26
CA GLY A 185 9.41 -6.79 -6.35
C GLY A 185 9.12 -8.29 -6.47
N ALA A 186 9.78 -9.15 -5.71
CA ALA A 186 9.61 -10.60 -5.87
C ALA A 186 8.27 -11.16 -5.35
N ALA A 187 7.55 -10.40 -4.54
CA ALA A 187 6.17 -10.75 -4.17
C ALA A 187 5.21 -10.64 -5.37
N GLU A 188 5.46 -9.73 -6.31
CA GLU A 188 4.68 -9.60 -7.55
C GLU A 188 4.98 -10.74 -8.53
N ALA A 189 6.21 -11.22 -8.61
CA ALA A 189 6.58 -12.29 -9.53
C ALA A 189 6.03 -13.68 -9.13
N ALA A 190 5.71 -13.88 -7.85
CA ALA A 190 5.10 -15.14 -7.38
C ALA A 190 3.59 -15.22 -7.70
N LEU A 191 2.92 -14.09 -7.91
CA LEU A 191 1.53 -14.02 -8.34
C LEU A 191 1.36 -14.21 -9.86
N ASP A 192 2.36 -13.83 -10.67
CA ASP A 192 2.33 -14.00 -12.13
C ASP A 192 2.71 -15.44 -12.58
N ALA A 193 3.21 -16.27 -11.66
CA ALA A 193 3.64 -17.64 -11.95
C ALA A 193 2.68 -18.73 -11.43
N ALA A 194 1.59 -18.35 -10.76
CA ALA A 194 0.54 -19.24 -10.28
C ALA A 194 -0.75 -19.11 -11.10
#